data_235cea02e65962e42e941c31cd674b4e
#
_entry.id   235cea02e65962e42e941c31cd674b4e
#
_cell.length_a   1.000
_cell.length_b   1.000
_cell.length_c   1.000
_cell.angle_alpha   90.00
_cell.angle_beta   90.00
_cell.angle_gamma   90.00
#
_symmetry.space_group_name_H-M   'P 1'
#
loop_
_entity.id
_entity.type
_entity.pdbx_description
1 polymer ?
#
loop_
_entity_poly.entity_id
_entity_poly.type
_entity_poly.pdbx_seq_one_letter_code
_entity_poly.pdbx_strand_id
1 'polypeptide(L)'
;MVPMLACPFWSMKKYIRVLLLAALVCSLLAGCSIETKSSKDSQDESKYHLYYLNESETVLREEPYSPGEETADFMVKDLMQKLGSKDAPDGEISLLPEDVSINSYEVQKDLLVVDFSKEYSKMSKIREVMTRDGVVQTFLQIPDIHKVQFTVGGQPLTNSRNQEVGEMTSDTFAQYTGKDKESYRYDTFTLYFMDKNGKNLVKETRNVYYRRSLPKERVVLEQLAKGPMEEGHYATIPDSSLVLSVITADRICYINMNSTFRDETPEVGGNISIYSVVNSIIDSCDVDRVQISIEGSTEGNFQDSLPLYKFYEKNEDLIAQDEEPK
;
A
#
# COMPACT_ATOMS: atom_id res chain seq x y z
N MET A 1 82.32 -23.33 -58.71
CA MET A 1 81.12 -22.58 -59.10
C MET A 1 79.94 -23.08 -58.26
N VAL A 2 79.60 -22.37 -57.22
CA VAL A 2 78.53 -22.73 -56.32
C VAL A 2 77.54 -21.56 -56.26
N PRO A 3 76.26 -21.72 -56.60
CA PRO A 3 75.31 -20.60 -56.52
C PRO A 3 74.83 -20.31 -55.15
N MET A 4 74.87 -19.05 -54.74
CA MET A 4 74.30 -18.49 -53.53
C MET A 4 72.78 -18.68 -53.48
N LEU A 5 72.32 -19.29 -52.41
CA LEU A 5 70.91 -19.34 -52.05
C LEU A 5 70.48 -18.00 -51.35
N ALA A 6 69.62 -17.23 -52.01
CA ALA A 6 69.03 -16.02 -51.44
C ALA A 6 67.96 -16.41 -50.42
N CYS A 7 68.15 -15.97 -49.17
CA CYS A 7 67.15 -16.07 -48.10
C CYS A 7 65.97 -15.10 -48.33
N PRO A 8 64.72 -15.54 -48.26
CA PRO A 8 63.59 -14.66 -48.48
C PRO A 8 63.24 -13.91 -47.16
N PHE A 9 63.86 -12.78 -47.00
CA PHE A 9 63.60 -11.86 -45.84
C PHE A 9 62.18 -11.22 -45.92
N TRP A 10 61.42 -11.51 -46.93
CA TRP A 10 60.10 -10.93 -47.17
C TRP A 10 58.97 -11.75 -46.52
N SER A 11 59.16 -13.00 -46.23
CA SER A 11 58.14 -13.85 -45.61
C SER A 11 57.96 -13.56 -44.11
N MET A 12 59.04 -13.19 -43.41
CA MET A 12 58.99 -12.97 -41.97
C MET A 12 58.15 -11.74 -41.54
N LYS A 13 58.11 -10.70 -42.36
CA LYS A 13 57.29 -9.50 -42.07
C LYS A 13 55.77 -9.76 -42.16
N LYS A 14 55.35 -10.73 -42.98
CA LYS A 14 53.93 -11.13 -43.04
C LYS A 14 53.50 -11.90 -41.80
N TYR A 15 54.32 -12.80 -41.30
CA TYR A 15 54.02 -13.56 -40.08
C TYR A 15 54.05 -12.68 -38.84
N ILE A 16 54.92 -11.69 -38.75
CA ILE A 16 54.96 -10.74 -37.64
C ILE A 16 53.68 -9.86 -37.64
N ARG A 17 53.21 -9.43 -38.83
CA ARG A 17 51.94 -8.66 -38.92
C ARG A 17 50.72 -9.51 -38.57
N VAL A 18 50.68 -10.79 -38.91
CA VAL A 18 49.59 -11.69 -38.59
C VAL A 18 49.61 -12.02 -37.08
N LEU A 19 50.80 -12.23 -36.50
CA LEU A 19 50.96 -12.43 -35.06
C LEU A 19 50.60 -11.18 -34.24
N LEU A 20 50.94 -9.97 -34.72
CA LEU A 20 50.53 -8.73 -34.09
C LEU A 20 49.02 -8.47 -34.19
N LEU A 21 48.38 -8.82 -35.31
CA LEU A 21 46.92 -8.76 -35.46
C LEU A 21 46.22 -9.80 -34.62
N ALA A 22 46.76 -11.02 -34.48
CA ALA A 22 46.19 -12.03 -33.57
C ALA A 22 46.32 -11.65 -32.09
N ALA A 23 47.43 -11.03 -31.68
CA ALA A 23 47.60 -10.50 -30.33
C ALA A 23 46.63 -9.31 -30.02
N LEU A 24 46.37 -8.46 -31.01
CA LEU A 24 45.42 -7.36 -30.87
C LEU A 24 43.97 -7.86 -30.79
N VAL A 25 43.59 -8.93 -31.49
CA VAL A 25 42.27 -9.55 -31.42
C VAL A 25 42.10 -10.30 -30.08
N CYS A 26 43.14 -10.94 -29.54
CA CYS A 26 43.08 -11.55 -28.24
C CYS A 26 42.99 -10.53 -27.08
N SER A 27 43.58 -9.34 -27.23
CA SER A 27 43.43 -8.27 -26.23
C SER A 27 42.06 -7.58 -26.25
N LEU A 28 41.29 -7.69 -27.35
CA LEU A 28 39.90 -7.24 -27.42
C LEU A 28 38.87 -8.27 -26.87
N LEU A 29 39.29 -9.53 -26.66
CA LEU A 29 38.49 -10.58 -26.02
C LEU A 29 38.76 -10.73 -24.53
N ALA A 30 39.76 -10.03 -23.99
CA ALA A 30 39.85 -9.74 -22.55
C ALA A 30 38.93 -8.55 -22.23
N GLY A 31 37.64 -8.67 -22.67
CA GLY A 31 36.58 -7.82 -22.25
C GLY A 31 36.54 -7.88 -20.74
N CYS A 32 36.68 -6.72 -20.09
CA CYS A 32 36.20 -6.53 -18.74
C CYS A 32 34.91 -7.32 -18.58
N SER A 33 34.93 -8.31 -17.72
CA SER A 33 33.74 -8.66 -16.97
C SER A 33 33.40 -7.37 -16.21
N ILE A 34 32.62 -6.50 -16.85
CA ILE A 34 31.70 -5.65 -16.12
C ILE A 34 30.90 -6.67 -15.33
N GLU A 35 31.25 -6.87 -14.08
CA GLU A 35 30.27 -7.23 -13.09
C GLU A 35 29.18 -6.14 -13.22
N THR A 36 28.23 -6.36 -14.14
CA THR A 36 26.88 -5.97 -13.88
C THR A 36 26.61 -6.60 -12.50
N LYS A 37 26.73 -5.81 -11.45
CA LYS A 37 25.88 -6.00 -10.30
C LYS A 37 24.48 -5.99 -10.90
N SER A 38 24.03 -7.14 -11.37
CA SER A 38 22.66 -7.52 -11.27
C SER A 38 22.39 -7.24 -9.80
N SER A 39 21.69 -6.15 -9.53
CA SER A 39 20.84 -6.10 -8.37
C SER A 39 19.90 -7.29 -8.57
N LYS A 40 20.36 -8.49 -8.19
CA LYS A 40 19.45 -9.42 -7.63
C LYS A 40 18.84 -8.60 -6.47
N ASP A 41 17.61 -8.16 -6.65
CA ASP A 41 16.66 -8.23 -5.58
C ASP A 41 16.72 -9.69 -5.07
N SER A 42 17.70 -9.97 -4.24
CA SER A 42 17.56 -10.94 -3.20
C SER A 42 16.50 -10.27 -2.31
N GLN A 43 15.22 -10.50 -2.61
CA GLN A 43 14.22 -10.51 -1.58
C GLN A 43 14.82 -11.42 -0.52
N ASP A 44 15.41 -10.80 0.49
CA ASP A 44 15.79 -11.47 1.71
C ASP A 44 14.45 -11.96 2.26
N GLU A 45 14.16 -13.25 2.06
CA GLU A 45 12.97 -13.90 2.62
C GLU A 45 13.21 -14.06 4.13
N SER A 46 13.39 -12.92 4.80
CA SER A 46 13.44 -12.92 6.26
C SER A 46 12.10 -13.48 6.77
N LYS A 47 12.19 -14.39 7.72
CA LYS A 47 11.02 -15.02 8.35
C LYS A 47 10.20 -14.01 9.15
N TYR A 48 10.84 -12.96 9.66
CA TYR A 48 10.24 -11.95 10.51
C TYR A 48 10.53 -10.54 10.00
N HIS A 49 9.60 -9.60 10.24
CA HIS A 49 9.69 -8.22 9.78
C HIS A 49 9.33 -7.24 10.89
N LEU A 50 9.92 -6.05 10.81
CA LEU A 50 9.47 -4.86 11.52
C LEU A 50 8.64 -4.01 10.57
N TYR A 51 7.63 -3.35 11.10
CA TYR A 51 6.79 -2.47 10.30
C TYR A 51 7.03 -1.02 10.66
N TYR A 52 7.05 -0.18 9.64
CA TYR A 52 7.24 1.27 9.70
C TYR A 52 6.20 1.95 8.81
N LEU A 53 6.12 3.27 8.88
CA LEU A 53 5.33 4.05 7.94
C LEU A 53 6.25 4.83 7.00
N ASN A 54 5.80 5.06 5.78
CA ASN A 54 6.43 6.04 4.92
C ASN A 54 6.25 7.46 5.51
N GLU A 55 7.04 8.45 5.06
CA GLU A 55 6.99 9.83 5.57
C GLU A 55 5.59 10.48 5.49
N SER A 56 4.76 10.09 4.51
CA SER A 56 3.38 10.57 4.39
C SER A 56 2.36 9.80 5.24
N GLU A 57 2.77 8.86 6.06
CA GLU A 57 1.92 8.05 6.96
C GLU A 57 0.81 7.25 6.25
N THR A 58 1.02 6.90 4.97
CA THR A 58 -0.03 6.32 4.11
C THR A 58 0.20 4.88 3.72
N VAL A 59 1.40 4.36 3.95
CA VAL A 59 1.81 3.00 3.56
C VAL A 59 2.65 2.39 4.66
N LEU A 60 2.34 1.14 5.03
CA LEU A 60 3.21 0.31 5.85
C LEU A 60 4.38 -0.20 5.01
N ARG A 61 5.57 -0.13 5.58
CA ARG A 61 6.82 -0.69 5.05
C ARG A 61 7.28 -1.82 5.94
N GLU A 62 7.78 -2.88 5.34
CA GLU A 62 8.35 -4.02 6.06
C GLU A 62 9.87 -4.00 5.91
N GLU A 63 10.57 -4.09 7.05
CA GLU A 63 12.01 -4.24 7.12
C GLU A 63 12.37 -5.60 7.71
N PRO A 64 13.33 -6.33 7.13
CA PRO A 64 13.76 -7.62 7.63
C PRO A 64 14.16 -7.57 9.11
N TYR A 65 13.67 -8.52 9.89
CA TYR A 65 14.01 -8.66 11.30
C TYR A 65 14.55 -10.06 11.60
N SER A 66 15.69 -10.10 12.26
CA SER A 66 16.31 -11.34 12.74
C SER A 66 16.40 -11.28 14.27
N PRO A 67 15.57 -12.05 14.99
CA PRO A 67 15.63 -12.08 16.46
C PRO A 67 16.93 -12.75 16.94
N GLY A 68 17.46 -12.30 18.07
CA GLY A 68 18.59 -12.95 18.71
C GLY A 68 18.24 -14.35 19.25
N GLU A 69 16.96 -14.59 19.56
CA GLU A 69 16.39 -15.86 19.99
C GLU A 69 14.95 -15.97 19.49
N GLU A 70 14.56 -17.14 18.96
CA GLU A 70 13.22 -17.40 18.41
C GLU A 70 12.23 -17.92 19.48
N THR A 71 12.31 -17.44 20.70
CA THR A 71 11.29 -17.71 21.73
C THR A 71 10.28 -16.56 21.79
N ALA A 72 9.01 -16.87 22.07
CA ALA A 72 7.98 -15.85 22.15
C ALA A 72 8.31 -14.75 23.18
N ASP A 73 8.80 -15.14 24.36
CA ASP A 73 9.17 -14.20 25.44
C ASP A 73 10.28 -13.24 25.02
N PHE A 74 11.32 -13.76 24.36
CA PHE A 74 12.43 -12.93 23.86
C PHE A 74 11.93 -11.98 22.76
N MET A 75 11.20 -12.51 21.78
CA MET A 75 10.73 -11.73 20.63
C MET A 75 9.75 -10.63 21.05
N VAL A 76 8.79 -10.91 21.95
CA VAL A 76 7.88 -9.89 22.48
C VAL A 76 8.66 -8.77 23.14
N LYS A 77 9.62 -9.11 24.01
CA LYS A 77 10.43 -8.11 24.71
C LYS A 77 11.29 -7.27 23.75
N ASP A 78 11.96 -7.90 22.79
CA ASP A 78 12.83 -7.23 21.83
C ASP A 78 12.02 -6.31 20.90
N LEU A 79 10.91 -6.80 20.36
CA LEU A 79 10.03 -6.03 19.49
C LEU A 79 9.34 -4.87 20.23
N MET A 80 8.94 -5.06 21.50
CA MET A 80 8.43 -3.96 22.34
C MET A 80 9.50 -2.88 22.58
N GLN A 81 10.75 -3.28 22.78
CA GLN A 81 11.84 -2.32 22.93
C GLN A 81 12.07 -1.55 21.64
N LYS A 82 12.09 -2.22 20.49
CA LYS A 82 12.23 -1.58 19.16
C LYS A 82 11.07 -0.62 18.86
N LEU A 83 9.84 -1.05 19.09
CA LEU A 83 8.66 -0.20 18.93
C LEU A 83 8.73 1.04 19.85
N GLY A 84 9.20 0.88 21.07
CA GLY A 84 9.33 1.98 22.05
C GLY A 84 10.51 2.90 21.80
N SER A 85 11.58 2.46 21.12
CA SER A 85 12.74 3.30 20.77
C SER A 85 12.42 4.35 19.72
N LYS A 86 11.41 4.06 18.88
CA LYS A 86 10.97 4.92 17.76
C LYS A 86 12.03 5.18 16.71
N ASP A 87 13.10 4.39 16.71
CA ASP A 87 14.09 4.41 15.64
C ASP A 87 13.46 3.90 14.34
N ALA A 88 13.73 4.57 13.24
CA ALA A 88 13.24 4.19 11.92
C ALA A 88 14.36 4.30 10.88
N PRO A 89 14.34 3.48 9.82
CA PRO A 89 15.23 3.60 8.67
C PRO A 89 15.08 4.94 7.95
N ASP A 90 16.08 5.30 7.14
CA ASP A 90 16.04 6.53 6.32
C ASP A 90 14.84 6.52 5.37
N GLY A 91 14.05 7.59 5.40
CA GLY A 91 12.82 7.75 4.59
C GLY A 91 11.59 7.05 5.17
N GLU A 92 11.68 6.54 6.39
CA GLU A 92 10.58 5.92 7.11
C GLU A 92 10.38 6.58 8.48
N ILE A 93 9.22 6.38 9.07
CA ILE A 93 8.90 6.86 10.41
C ILE A 93 8.38 5.72 11.28
N SER A 94 8.63 5.84 12.57
CA SER A 94 8.16 4.87 13.56
C SER A 94 6.63 4.78 13.57
N LEU A 95 6.11 3.59 13.86
CA LEU A 95 4.67 3.38 14.08
C LEU A 95 4.14 4.27 15.22
N LEU A 96 4.89 4.43 16.31
CA LEU A 96 4.48 5.27 17.43
C LEU A 96 5.03 6.70 17.25
N PRO A 97 4.16 7.73 17.32
CA PRO A 97 4.60 9.12 17.40
C PRO A 97 5.46 9.40 18.63
N GLU A 98 6.23 10.50 18.58
CA GLU A 98 7.16 10.89 19.65
C GLU A 98 6.51 11.03 21.03
N ASP A 99 5.26 11.49 21.08
CA ASP A 99 4.52 11.73 22.32
C ASP A 99 3.78 10.48 22.84
N VAL A 100 3.70 9.40 22.03
CA VAL A 100 3.06 8.15 22.44
C VAL A 100 4.08 7.21 23.07
N SER A 101 3.76 6.62 24.21
CA SER A 101 4.59 5.62 24.89
C SER A 101 3.83 4.33 25.20
N ILE A 102 4.58 3.24 25.33
CA ILE A 102 4.06 1.97 25.84
C ILE A 102 4.15 2.04 27.38
N ASN A 103 3.00 1.94 28.06
CA ASN A 103 2.94 1.93 29.52
C ASN A 103 3.26 0.53 30.08
N SER A 104 2.67 -0.50 29.47
CA SER A 104 2.86 -1.90 29.86
C SER A 104 2.43 -2.83 28.74
N TYR A 105 2.83 -4.09 28.83
CA TYR A 105 2.32 -5.18 27.99
C TYR A 105 2.26 -6.48 28.79
N GLU A 106 1.36 -7.37 28.42
CA GLU A 106 1.17 -8.68 29.04
C GLU A 106 0.79 -9.71 27.99
N VAL A 107 1.37 -10.91 28.08
CA VAL A 107 0.98 -12.07 27.29
C VAL A 107 0.06 -12.97 28.10
N GLN A 108 -1.18 -13.15 27.65
CA GLN A 108 -2.21 -13.98 28.25
C GLN A 108 -2.54 -15.16 27.33
N LYS A 109 -1.82 -16.27 27.45
CA LYS A 109 -1.86 -17.41 26.54
C LYS A 109 -1.42 -17.00 25.12
N ASP A 110 -2.34 -16.89 24.16
CA ASP A 110 -2.14 -16.51 22.76
C ASP A 110 -2.48 -15.04 22.47
N LEU A 111 -2.87 -14.29 23.49
CA LEU A 111 -3.24 -12.88 23.40
C LEU A 111 -2.13 -12.00 23.98
N LEU A 112 -1.64 -11.05 23.20
CA LEU A 112 -0.78 -9.96 23.65
C LEU A 112 -1.64 -8.72 23.91
N VAL A 113 -1.66 -8.25 25.14
CA VAL A 113 -2.31 -6.98 25.52
C VAL A 113 -1.25 -5.90 25.64
N VAL A 114 -1.44 -4.76 24.97
CA VAL A 114 -0.51 -3.62 25.02
C VAL A 114 -1.26 -2.38 25.50
N ASP A 115 -0.76 -1.75 26.55
CA ASP A 115 -1.29 -0.49 27.07
C ASP A 115 -0.43 0.69 26.61
N PHE A 116 -1.05 1.61 25.89
CA PHE A 116 -0.42 2.84 25.42
C PHE A 116 -0.77 4.03 26.31
N SER A 117 0.06 5.06 26.26
CA SER A 117 -0.23 6.33 26.90
C SER A 117 -1.46 7.01 26.31
N LYS A 118 -2.06 7.96 27.04
CA LYS A 118 -3.28 8.68 26.59
C LYS A 118 -3.08 9.48 25.31
N GLU A 119 -1.85 9.79 24.98
CA GLU A 119 -1.45 10.47 23.76
C GLU A 119 -1.81 9.66 22.50
N TYR A 120 -1.89 8.33 22.61
CA TYR A 120 -2.36 7.45 21.53
C TYR A 120 -3.71 7.92 20.95
N SER A 121 -4.64 8.35 21.81
CA SER A 121 -5.96 8.84 21.39
C SER A 121 -5.92 10.19 20.65
N LYS A 122 -4.78 10.89 20.62
CA LYS A 122 -4.61 12.18 19.93
C LYS A 122 -4.19 12.01 18.47
N MET A 123 -3.77 10.81 18.05
CA MET A 123 -3.43 10.54 16.67
C MET A 123 -4.60 10.85 15.73
N SER A 124 -4.29 11.26 14.50
CA SER A 124 -5.28 11.29 13.42
C SER A 124 -5.86 9.89 13.22
N LYS A 125 -7.11 9.79 12.76
CA LYS A 125 -7.74 8.47 12.57
C LYS A 125 -7.00 7.58 11.58
N ILE A 126 -6.46 8.15 10.52
CA ILE A 126 -5.63 7.41 9.54
C ILE A 126 -4.35 6.92 10.22
N ARG A 127 -3.63 7.80 10.92
CA ARG A 127 -2.41 7.43 11.65
C ARG A 127 -2.68 6.33 12.67
N GLU A 128 -3.78 6.42 13.43
CA GLU A 128 -4.18 5.42 14.43
C GLU A 128 -4.38 4.04 13.77
N VAL A 129 -5.17 3.98 12.69
CA VAL A 129 -5.44 2.72 11.98
C VAL A 129 -4.15 2.12 11.42
N MET A 130 -3.29 2.92 10.80
CA MET A 130 -2.01 2.46 10.24
C MET A 130 -1.05 1.97 11.34
N THR A 131 -0.96 2.71 12.45
CA THR A 131 -0.17 2.32 13.62
C THR A 131 -0.69 1.01 14.21
N ARG A 132 -1.98 0.90 14.39
CA ARG A 132 -2.65 -0.29 14.93
C ARG A 132 -2.38 -1.51 14.07
N ASP A 133 -2.51 -1.37 12.74
CA ASP A 133 -2.22 -2.42 11.79
C ASP A 133 -0.74 -2.87 11.85
N GLY A 134 0.20 -1.94 11.73
CA GLY A 134 1.63 -2.25 11.77
C GLY A 134 2.06 -2.92 13.08
N VAL A 135 1.54 -2.48 14.23
CA VAL A 135 1.81 -3.11 15.53
C VAL A 135 1.23 -4.52 15.57
N VAL A 136 -0.01 -4.71 15.14
CA VAL A 136 -0.64 -6.03 15.10
C VAL A 136 0.15 -6.98 14.19
N GLN A 137 0.52 -6.55 12.98
CA GLN A 137 1.33 -7.35 12.06
C GLN A 137 2.70 -7.71 12.66
N THR A 138 3.35 -6.78 13.36
CA THR A 138 4.64 -7.03 14.02
C THR A 138 4.54 -8.16 15.04
N PHE A 139 3.49 -8.20 15.85
CA PHE A 139 3.39 -9.17 16.92
C PHE A 139 2.75 -10.49 16.53
N LEU A 140 1.86 -10.52 15.53
CA LEU A 140 1.23 -11.77 15.08
C LEU A 140 2.19 -12.73 14.35
N GLN A 141 3.39 -12.30 13.98
CA GLN A 141 4.41 -13.20 13.42
C GLN A 141 5.22 -13.95 14.51
N ILE A 142 5.04 -13.60 15.78
CA ILE A 142 5.69 -14.29 16.90
C ILE A 142 5.01 -15.65 17.12
N PRO A 143 5.78 -16.75 17.30
CA PRO A 143 5.20 -18.04 17.66
C PRO A 143 4.31 -17.93 18.89
N ASP A 144 3.16 -18.61 18.87
CA ASP A 144 2.15 -18.66 19.94
C ASP A 144 1.38 -17.38 20.22
N ILE A 145 1.65 -16.25 19.54
CA ILE A 145 0.83 -15.04 19.60
C ILE A 145 -0.12 -15.03 18.39
N HIS A 146 -1.43 -15.16 18.65
CA HIS A 146 -2.45 -15.22 17.61
C HIS A 146 -3.42 -14.04 17.65
N LYS A 147 -3.35 -13.25 18.73
CA LYS A 147 -4.23 -12.11 18.97
C LYS A 147 -3.46 -10.97 19.62
N VAL A 148 -3.85 -9.75 19.30
CA VAL A 148 -3.33 -8.54 19.92
C VAL A 148 -4.50 -7.68 20.36
N GLN A 149 -4.45 -7.09 21.52
CA GLN A 149 -5.44 -6.15 22.03
C GLN A 149 -4.77 -4.90 22.57
N PHE A 150 -5.38 -3.76 22.34
CA PHE A 150 -4.88 -2.49 22.84
C PHE A 150 -5.76 -1.92 23.95
N THR A 151 -5.07 -1.33 24.92
CA THR A 151 -5.66 -0.41 25.89
C THR A 151 -4.93 0.92 25.83
N VAL A 152 -5.59 1.99 26.24
CA VAL A 152 -5.04 3.34 26.25
C VAL A 152 -5.27 3.93 27.64
N GLY A 153 -4.18 4.12 28.39
CA GLY A 153 -4.27 4.56 29.81
C GLY A 153 -5.09 3.61 30.67
N GLY A 154 -4.99 2.30 30.42
CA GLY A 154 -5.70 1.23 31.12
C GLY A 154 -7.17 1.07 30.73
N GLN A 155 -7.66 1.76 29.71
CA GLN A 155 -9.03 1.60 29.20
C GLN A 155 -9.00 0.91 27.81
N PRO A 156 -9.99 0.07 27.47
CA PRO A 156 -10.07 -0.54 26.15
C PRO A 156 -10.01 0.50 25.03
N LEU A 157 -9.26 0.19 23.96
CA LEU A 157 -9.26 1.02 22.77
C LEU A 157 -10.65 1.02 22.12
N THR A 158 -11.15 2.21 21.78
CA THR A 158 -12.43 2.36 21.08
C THR A 158 -12.24 2.88 19.66
N ASN A 159 -13.07 2.41 18.75
CA ASN A 159 -13.12 2.88 17.38
C ASN A 159 -13.82 4.25 17.26
N SER A 160 -13.95 4.77 16.03
CA SER A 160 -14.61 6.05 15.74
C SER A 160 -16.12 6.08 16.06
N ARG A 161 -16.72 4.94 16.42
CA ARG A 161 -18.12 4.82 16.89
C ARG A 161 -18.24 4.65 18.40
N ASN A 162 -17.14 4.82 19.15
CA ASN A 162 -17.03 4.55 20.59
C ASN A 162 -17.35 3.09 20.98
N GLN A 163 -17.12 2.14 20.07
CA GLN A 163 -17.20 0.72 20.35
C GLN A 163 -15.81 0.18 20.66
N GLU A 164 -15.69 -0.78 21.56
CA GLU A 164 -14.40 -1.43 21.82
C GLU A 164 -13.90 -2.13 20.57
N VAL A 165 -12.61 -1.93 20.25
CA VAL A 165 -11.94 -2.62 19.14
C VAL A 165 -11.75 -4.10 19.47
N GLY A 166 -11.44 -4.42 20.73
CA GLY A 166 -11.27 -5.79 21.21
C GLY A 166 -10.01 -6.47 20.69
N GLU A 167 -10.08 -7.81 20.58
CA GLU A 167 -8.99 -8.66 20.10
C GLU A 167 -8.86 -8.54 18.59
N MET A 168 -7.63 -8.37 18.10
CA MET A 168 -7.30 -8.23 16.69
C MET A 168 -6.47 -9.43 16.21
N THR A 169 -6.75 -9.90 15.01
CA THR A 169 -6.08 -11.01 14.33
C THR A 169 -5.57 -10.57 12.96
N SER A 170 -4.91 -11.46 12.23
CA SER A 170 -4.49 -11.21 10.83
C SER A 170 -5.65 -10.81 9.91
N ASP A 171 -6.88 -11.25 10.22
CA ASP A 171 -8.06 -10.96 9.42
C ASP A 171 -8.72 -9.62 9.78
N THR A 172 -8.24 -8.93 10.83
CA THR A 172 -8.79 -7.64 11.28
C THR A 172 -8.55 -6.54 10.26
N PHE A 173 -7.45 -6.63 9.52
CA PHE A 173 -7.07 -5.66 8.50
C PHE A 173 -7.05 -6.31 7.11
N ALA A 174 -7.78 -5.73 6.17
CA ALA A 174 -7.73 -6.14 4.77
C ALA A 174 -6.44 -5.59 4.13
N GLN A 175 -5.37 -6.41 4.11
CA GLN A 175 -4.08 -6.01 3.55
C GLN A 175 -3.69 -6.72 2.27
N TYR A 176 -2.92 -6.00 1.46
CA TYR A 176 -2.16 -6.53 0.35
C TYR A 176 -0.85 -7.15 0.87
N THR A 177 -0.84 -8.45 1.11
CA THR A 177 0.37 -9.14 1.61
C THR A 177 1.32 -9.64 0.52
N GLY A 178 0.97 -9.49 -0.75
CA GLY A 178 1.82 -9.90 -1.88
C GLY A 178 2.16 -11.40 -1.98
N LYS A 179 1.76 -12.20 -1.02
CA LYS A 179 2.16 -13.61 -0.91
C LYS A 179 1.38 -14.59 -1.79
N ASP A 180 0.17 -14.22 -2.21
CA ASP A 180 -0.68 -15.05 -3.10
C ASP A 180 -0.50 -14.67 -4.57
N LYS A 181 0.68 -14.92 -5.13
CA LYS A 181 1.06 -14.46 -6.48
C LYS A 181 0.26 -15.06 -7.65
N GLU A 182 -0.57 -16.10 -7.43
CA GLU A 182 -1.19 -16.85 -8.53
C GLU A 182 -2.72 -17.02 -8.45
N SER A 183 -3.39 -16.51 -7.42
CA SER A 183 -4.84 -16.66 -7.31
C SER A 183 -5.58 -15.39 -7.73
N TYR A 184 -6.64 -15.57 -8.54
CA TYR A 184 -7.53 -14.51 -8.95
C TYR A 184 -8.89 -14.64 -8.25
N ARG A 185 -9.54 -13.49 -8.03
CA ARG A 185 -10.95 -13.39 -7.65
C ARG A 185 -11.74 -12.87 -8.84
N TYR A 186 -13.02 -13.22 -8.83
CA TYR A 186 -14.02 -12.70 -9.75
C TYR A 186 -15.16 -12.14 -8.93
N ASP A 187 -15.31 -10.83 -8.95
CA ASP A 187 -16.35 -10.11 -8.22
C ASP A 187 -17.16 -9.22 -9.15
N THR A 188 -18.40 -8.97 -8.77
CA THR A 188 -19.28 -8.01 -9.39
C THR A 188 -19.26 -6.71 -8.59
N PHE A 189 -18.87 -5.61 -9.23
CA PHE A 189 -18.84 -4.29 -8.61
C PHE A 189 -19.99 -3.42 -9.09
N THR A 190 -20.56 -2.66 -8.16
CA THR A 190 -21.47 -1.56 -8.45
C THR A 190 -20.67 -0.25 -8.45
N LEU A 191 -20.63 0.41 -9.60
CA LEU A 191 -19.90 1.66 -9.80
C LEU A 191 -20.88 2.78 -10.13
N TYR A 192 -20.56 3.97 -9.67
CA TYR A 192 -21.41 5.14 -9.89
C TYR A 192 -20.66 6.18 -10.71
N PHE A 193 -21.21 6.54 -11.85
CA PHE A 193 -20.71 7.54 -12.77
C PHE A 193 -21.66 8.71 -12.88
N MET A 194 -21.27 9.77 -13.53
CA MET A 194 -22.09 10.96 -13.71
C MET A 194 -23.07 10.79 -14.87
N ASP A 195 -24.29 11.30 -14.71
CA ASP A 195 -25.27 11.39 -15.79
C ASP A 195 -24.90 12.50 -16.81
N LYS A 196 -25.58 12.54 -17.95
CA LYS A 196 -25.37 13.54 -19.01
C LYS A 196 -25.62 15.00 -18.59
N ASN A 197 -26.30 15.20 -17.48
CA ASN A 197 -26.64 16.55 -16.98
C ASN A 197 -25.64 17.03 -15.92
N GLY A 198 -24.73 16.17 -15.47
CA GLY A 198 -23.76 16.47 -14.42
C GLY A 198 -24.37 16.63 -13.03
N LYS A 199 -25.58 16.08 -12.79
CA LYS A 199 -26.35 16.31 -11.56
C LYS A 199 -26.59 15.06 -10.72
N ASN A 200 -26.62 13.89 -11.35
CA ASN A 200 -26.92 12.64 -10.68
C ASN A 200 -25.84 11.60 -10.95
N LEU A 201 -25.83 10.58 -10.11
CA LEU A 201 -25.05 9.38 -10.28
C LEU A 201 -25.89 8.32 -10.99
N VAL A 202 -25.32 7.70 -11.99
CA VAL A 202 -25.89 6.56 -12.72
C VAL A 202 -25.07 5.33 -12.42
N LYS A 203 -25.74 4.19 -12.25
CA LYS A 203 -25.17 2.94 -11.82
C LYS A 203 -24.67 2.12 -13.01
N GLU A 204 -23.45 1.60 -12.92
CA GLU A 204 -22.94 0.52 -13.78
C GLU A 204 -22.56 -0.70 -12.94
N THR A 205 -22.78 -1.86 -13.51
CA THR A 205 -22.35 -3.12 -12.89
C THR A 205 -21.22 -3.71 -13.71
N ARG A 206 -20.08 -4.01 -13.07
CA ARG A 206 -18.90 -4.61 -13.71
C ARG A 206 -18.47 -5.90 -13.08
N ASN A 207 -18.22 -6.90 -13.92
CA ASN A 207 -17.59 -8.14 -13.53
C ASN A 207 -16.08 -8.04 -13.76
N VAL A 208 -15.29 -8.18 -12.70
CA VAL A 208 -13.85 -7.94 -12.76
C VAL A 208 -13.09 -9.15 -12.22
N TYR A 209 -12.10 -9.60 -13.01
CA TYR A 209 -11.07 -10.51 -12.53
C TYR A 209 -9.89 -9.71 -12.02
N TYR A 210 -9.47 -9.96 -10.80
CA TYR A 210 -8.31 -9.28 -10.20
C TYR A 210 -7.53 -10.23 -9.29
N ARG A 211 -6.29 -9.88 -9.00
CA ARG A 211 -5.45 -10.67 -8.10
C ARG A 211 -6.04 -10.67 -6.70
N ARG A 212 -6.14 -11.84 -6.07
CA ARG A 212 -6.65 -11.99 -4.70
C ARG A 212 -5.88 -11.14 -3.68
N SER A 213 -4.62 -10.86 -3.97
CA SER A 213 -3.74 -10.01 -3.18
C SER A 213 -4.10 -8.50 -3.21
N LEU A 214 -4.98 -8.05 -4.11
CA LEU A 214 -5.42 -6.65 -4.14
C LEU A 214 -6.65 -6.47 -3.23
N PRO A 215 -6.67 -5.45 -2.36
CA PRO A 215 -7.88 -5.05 -1.65
C PRO A 215 -9.01 -4.76 -2.64
N LYS A 216 -10.20 -5.24 -2.32
CA LYS A 216 -11.39 -5.07 -3.16
C LYS A 216 -11.69 -3.59 -3.41
N GLU A 217 -11.55 -2.77 -2.39
CA GLU A 217 -11.74 -1.33 -2.40
C GLU A 217 -10.80 -0.64 -3.39
N ARG A 218 -9.54 -1.07 -3.43
CA ARG A 218 -8.57 -0.56 -4.41
C ARG A 218 -9.01 -0.84 -5.83
N VAL A 219 -9.50 -2.05 -6.09
CA VAL A 219 -9.97 -2.45 -7.43
C VAL A 219 -11.19 -1.62 -7.84
N VAL A 220 -12.13 -1.35 -6.93
CA VAL A 220 -13.27 -0.47 -7.18
C VAL A 220 -12.81 0.93 -7.62
N LEU A 221 -11.85 1.52 -6.91
CA LEU A 221 -11.29 2.84 -7.24
C LEU A 221 -10.57 2.85 -8.59
N GLU A 222 -9.80 1.81 -8.89
CA GLU A 222 -9.14 1.66 -10.19
C GLU A 222 -10.17 1.49 -11.34
N GLN A 223 -11.32 0.85 -11.09
CA GLN A 223 -12.38 0.75 -12.09
C GLN A 223 -13.11 2.10 -12.29
N LEU A 224 -13.28 2.91 -11.25
CA LEU A 224 -13.81 4.28 -11.37
C LEU A 224 -12.86 5.16 -12.18
N ALA A 225 -11.55 5.11 -11.91
CA ALA A 225 -10.55 5.88 -12.65
C ALA A 225 -10.49 5.52 -14.15
N LYS A 226 -10.79 4.27 -14.52
CA LYS A 226 -10.92 3.87 -15.94
C LYS A 226 -12.10 4.53 -16.66
N GLY A 227 -13.00 5.18 -15.92
CA GLY A 227 -14.18 5.81 -16.48
C GLY A 227 -15.32 4.86 -16.81
N PRO A 228 -16.47 5.38 -17.29
CA PRO A 228 -17.67 4.61 -17.63
C PRO A 228 -17.50 3.77 -18.90
N MET A 229 -18.31 2.71 -19.02
CA MET A 229 -18.38 1.85 -20.20
C MET A 229 -19.70 2.00 -20.96
N GLU A 230 -20.73 2.55 -20.31
CA GLU A 230 -22.04 2.73 -20.90
C GLU A 230 -22.18 4.12 -21.56
N GLU A 231 -22.85 4.17 -22.70
CA GLU A 231 -23.08 5.42 -23.43
C GLU A 231 -23.98 6.36 -22.61
N GLY A 232 -23.63 7.63 -22.55
CA GLY A 232 -24.35 8.63 -21.76
C GLY A 232 -23.93 8.72 -20.30
N HIS A 233 -22.98 7.92 -19.88
CA HIS A 233 -22.30 8.04 -18.58
C HIS A 233 -20.98 8.78 -18.73
N TYR A 234 -20.57 9.51 -17.70
CA TYR A 234 -19.38 10.36 -17.74
C TYR A 234 -18.49 10.10 -16.52
N ALA A 235 -17.19 10.22 -16.72
CA ALA A 235 -16.20 10.02 -15.67
C ALA A 235 -16.40 11.03 -14.52
N THR A 236 -16.26 10.56 -13.30
CA THR A 236 -16.44 11.35 -12.07
C THR A 236 -15.12 11.71 -11.41
N ILE A 237 -14.05 10.99 -11.77
CA ILE A 237 -12.70 11.22 -11.28
C ILE A 237 -11.72 11.17 -12.47
N PRO A 238 -10.57 11.86 -12.41
CA PRO A 238 -9.54 11.76 -13.43
C PRO A 238 -9.01 10.35 -13.59
N ASP A 239 -8.65 9.96 -14.82
CA ASP A 239 -7.99 8.67 -15.10
C ASP A 239 -6.56 8.59 -14.52
N SER A 240 -5.93 9.75 -14.31
CA SER A 240 -4.64 9.93 -13.64
C SER A 240 -4.71 9.90 -12.11
N SER A 241 -5.91 9.74 -11.53
CA SER A 241 -6.08 9.57 -10.08
C SER A 241 -5.43 8.27 -9.61
N LEU A 242 -4.49 8.39 -8.66
CA LEU A 242 -3.80 7.24 -8.08
C LEU A 242 -4.27 7.00 -6.65
N VAL A 243 -4.56 5.74 -6.35
CA VAL A 243 -4.79 5.27 -4.98
C VAL A 243 -3.43 5.04 -4.33
N LEU A 244 -3.00 5.94 -3.46
CA LEU A 244 -1.73 5.83 -2.73
C LEU A 244 -1.83 4.73 -1.69
N SER A 245 -2.93 4.72 -0.91
CA SER A 245 -3.25 3.62 0.00
C SER A 245 -4.75 3.48 0.20
N VAL A 246 -5.17 2.28 0.57
CA VAL A 246 -6.53 1.99 1.02
C VAL A 246 -6.47 0.98 2.15
N ILE A 247 -7.19 1.24 3.23
CA ILE A 247 -7.28 0.32 4.36
C ILE A 247 -8.71 0.33 4.89
N THR A 248 -9.21 -0.84 5.24
CA THR A 248 -10.55 -0.99 5.82
C THR A 248 -10.41 -1.53 7.24
N ALA A 249 -10.98 -0.81 8.20
CA ALA A 249 -11.06 -1.24 9.60
C ALA A 249 -12.39 -0.77 10.19
N ASP A 250 -12.98 -1.56 11.07
CA ASP A 250 -14.24 -1.23 11.77
C ASP A 250 -15.38 -0.84 10.80
N ARG A 251 -15.43 -1.46 9.61
CA ARG A 251 -16.37 -1.15 8.52
C ARG A 251 -16.26 0.28 7.98
N ILE A 252 -15.06 0.87 8.10
CA ILE A 252 -14.73 2.19 7.54
C ILE A 252 -13.59 1.98 6.55
N CYS A 253 -13.76 2.48 5.32
CA CYS A 253 -12.71 2.51 4.31
C CYS A 253 -11.98 3.86 4.38
N TYR A 254 -10.70 3.82 4.64
CA TYR A 254 -9.79 4.97 4.61
C TYR A 254 -9.05 4.96 3.27
N ILE A 255 -9.29 5.96 2.47
CA ILE A 255 -8.71 6.08 1.12
C ILE A 255 -7.75 7.26 1.11
N ASN A 256 -6.54 7.03 0.63
CA ASN A 256 -5.58 8.10 0.36
C ASN A 256 -5.34 8.19 -1.15
N MET A 257 -5.66 9.34 -1.71
CA MET A 257 -5.51 9.64 -3.13
C MET A 257 -4.38 10.64 -3.36
N ASN A 258 -3.81 10.61 -4.56
CA ASN A 258 -2.87 11.66 -4.97
C ASN A 258 -3.60 13.01 -5.17
N SER A 259 -2.82 14.10 -5.27
CA SER A 259 -3.36 15.46 -5.44
C SER A 259 -4.20 15.61 -6.72
N THR A 260 -3.89 14.86 -7.78
CA THR A 260 -4.63 14.85 -9.04
C THR A 260 -6.13 14.61 -8.83
N PHE A 261 -6.49 13.73 -7.91
CA PHE A 261 -7.89 13.47 -7.57
C PHE A 261 -8.66 14.73 -7.15
N ARG A 262 -8.02 15.66 -6.45
CA ARG A 262 -8.63 16.95 -6.06
C ARG A 262 -8.49 18.00 -7.15
N ASP A 263 -7.28 18.13 -7.72
CA ASP A 263 -6.88 19.29 -8.50
C ASP A 263 -7.37 19.21 -9.95
N GLU A 264 -7.57 18.01 -10.50
CA GLU A 264 -8.01 17.78 -11.88
C GLU A 264 -9.42 17.21 -11.98
N THR A 265 -10.08 16.91 -10.85
CA THR A 265 -11.49 16.47 -10.89
C THR A 265 -12.38 17.58 -11.41
N PRO A 266 -13.26 17.31 -12.41
CA PRO A 266 -14.15 18.31 -12.95
C PRO A 266 -15.03 18.95 -11.87
N GLU A 267 -15.20 20.28 -11.92
CA GLU A 267 -16.15 21.01 -11.06
C GLU A 267 -17.58 20.74 -11.51
N VAL A 268 -18.08 19.54 -11.24
CA VAL A 268 -19.44 19.13 -11.59
C VAL A 268 -20.25 18.94 -10.33
N GLY A 269 -21.20 19.84 -10.08
CA GLY A 269 -22.23 19.65 -9.05
C GLY A 269 -21.73 19.22 -7.69
N GLY A 270 -20.73 19.92 -7.15
CA GLY A 270 -20.21 19.85 -5.77
C GLY A 270 -19.94 18.49 -5.12
N ASN A 271 -20.82 17.52 -5.33
CA ASN A 271 -20.78 16.27 -4.56
C ASN A 271 -20.58 15.01 -5.43
N ILE A 272 -20.73 15.13 -6.74
CA ILE A 272 -20.77 13.96 -7.65
C ILE A 272 -19.52 13.10 -7.53
N SER A 273 -18.33 13.70 -7.56
CA SER A 273 -17.07 12.96 -7.55
C SER A 273 -16.82 12.22 -6.21
N ILE A 274 -17.06 12.90 -5.09
CA ILE A 274 -16.92 12.28 -3.77
C ILE A 274 -17.94 11.15 -3.61
N TYR A 275 -19.21 11.38 -3.93
CA TYR A 275 -20.23 10.37 -3.76
C TYR A 275 -20.21 9.26 -4.83
N SER A 276 -19.60 9.50 -5.97
CA SER A 276 -19.22 8.43 -6.91
C SER A 276 -18.30 7.41 -6.23
N VAL A 277 -17.23 7.89 -5.58
CA VAL A 277 -16.31 7.06 -4.82
C VAL A 277 -17.02 6.39 -3.63
N VAL A 278 -17.70 7.17 -2.80
CA VAL A 278 -18.35 6.70 -1.57
C VAL A 278 -19.41 5.62 -1.86
N ASN A 279 -20.33 5.90 -2.76
CA ASN A 279 -21.42 4.98 -3.10
C ASN A 279 -20.89 3.70 -3.75
N SER A 280 -19.86 3.82 -4.62
CA SER A 280 -19.23 2.65 -5.26
C SER A 280 -18.53 1.74 -4.27
N ILE A 281 -17.80 2.30 -3.32
CA ILE A 281 -17.13 1.54 -2.26
C ILE A 281 -18.16 0.86 -1.36
N ILE A 282 -19.17 1.58 -0.88
CA ILE A 282 -20.17 1.03 0.04
C ILE A 282 -20.98 -0.09 -0.62
N ASP A 283 -21.41 0.10 -1.87
CA ASP A 283 -22.21 -0.92 -2.57
C ASP A 283 -21.38 -2.11 -3.09
N SER A 284 -20.07 -1.97 -3.18
CA SER A 284 -19.19 -3.04 -3.66
C SER A 284 -18.45 -3.76 -2.53
N CYS A 285 -18.25 -3.12 -1.38
CA CYS A 285 -17.40 -3.62 -0.29
C CYS A 285 -18.18 -3.69 1.03
N ASP A 286 -17.66 -4.44 2.01
CA ASP A 286 -18.30 -4.58 3.32
C ASP A 286 -17.94 -3.42 4.27
N VAL A 287 -18.34 -2.20 3.90
CA VAL A 287 -18.09 -0.98 4.65
C VAL A 287 -19.36 -0.12 4.75
N ASP A 288 -19.44 0.68 5.81
CA ASP A 288 -20.58 1.59 6.04
C ASP A 288 -20.20 3.05 5.77
N ARG A 289 -18.93 3.38 5.87
CA ARG A 289 -18.43 4.74 5.74
C ARG A 289 -17.09 4.80 5.04
N VAL A 290 -16.83 5.94 4.41
CA VAL A 290 -15.59 6.22 3.71
C VAL A 290 -15.00 7.53 4.22
N GLN A 291 -13.70 7.57 4.47
CA GLN A 291 -12.94 8.79 4.67
C GLN A 291 -11.89 8.91 3.57
N ILE A 292 -11.79 10.09 2.97
CA ILE A 292 -10.84 10.37 1.89
C ILE A 292 -9.80 11.36 2.40
N SER A 293 -8.53 11.06 2.13
CA SER A 293 -7.40 11.96 2.33
C SER A 293 -6.69 12.22 1.01
N ILE A 294 -6.03 13.34 0.92
CA ILE A 294 -5.19 13.73 -0.24
C ILE A 294 -3.75 13.85 0.24
N GLU A 295 -2.84 13.08 -0.38
CA GLU A 295 -1.42 13.02 0.02
C GLU A 295 -1.26 12.82 1.55
N GLY A 296 -2.10 11.97 2.13
CA GLY A 296 -2.12 11.68 3.57
C GLY A 296 -2.82 12.71 4.46
N SER A 297 -3.23 13.86 3.92
CA SER A 297 -3.91 14.90 4.70
C SER A 297 -5.43 14.81 4.58
N THR A 298 -6.11 14.95 5.71
CA THR A 298 -7.56 15.16 5.79
C THR A 298 -7.91 16.63 6.07
N GLU A 299 -6.93 17.52 6.04
CA GLU A 299 -7.17 18.96 6.22
C GLU A 299 -7.76 19.59 4.97
N GLY A 300 -8.62 20.59 5.19
CA GLY A 300 -9.27 21.33 4.12
C GLY A 300 -10.48 20.62 3.52
N ASN A 301 -10.85 21.07 2.34
CA ASN A 301 -12.02 20.60 1.62
C ASN A 301 -11.64 20.04 0.23
N PHE A 302 -12.48 19.13 -0.24
CA PHE A 302 -12.54 18.79 -1.64
C PHE A 302 -13.49 19.79 -2.34
N GLN A 303 -13.00 20.49 -3.37
CA GLN A 303 -13.75 21.48 -4.13
C GLN A 303 -14.58 22.46 -3.26
N ASP A 304 -13.91 23.16 -2.37
CA ASP A 304 -14.44 24.25 -1.50
C ASP A 304 -15.56 23.88 -0.51
N SER A 305 -16.27 22.77 -0.68
CA SER A 305 -17.48 22.48 0.10
C SER A 305 -17.49 21.16 0.88
N LEU A 306 -16.64 20.19 0.55
CA LEU A 306 -16.69 18.85 1.12
C LEU A 306 -15.47 18.58 2.03
N PRO A 307 -15.64 18.62 3.38
CA PRO A 307 -14.54 18.44 4.29
C PRO A 307 -13.88 17.07 4.20
N LEU A 308 -12.59 16.99 3.97
CA LEU A 308 -11.85 15.73 3.90
C LEU A 308 -11.82 14.98 5.23
N TYR A 309 -11.91 15.68 6.37
CA TYR A 309 -11.97 15.05 7.69
C TYR A 309 -13.27 14.28 7.98
N LYS A 310 -14.30 14.45 7.12
CA LYS A 310 -15.61 13.84 7.31
C LYS A 310 -15.58 12.34 6.97
N PHE A 311 -16.36 11.57 7.71
CA PHE A 311 -16.75 10.22 7.34
C PHE A 311 -18.04 10.29 6.50
N TYR A 312 -17.94 9.88 5.26
CA TYR A 312 -19.04 9.91 4.31
C TYR A 312 -19.81 8.59 4.36
N GLU A 313 -21.13 8.69 4.39
CA GLU A 313 -22.08 7.59 4.23
C GLU A 313 -22.65 7.62 2.81
N LYS A 314 -23.29 6.53 2.39
CA LYS A 314 -23.97 6.50 1.08
C LYS A 314 -24.97 7.64 0.94
N ASN A 315 -25.00 8.27 -0.22
CA ASN A 315 -25.97 9.29 -0.57
C ASN A 315 -26.87 8.79 -1.70
N GLU A 316 -28.08 8.37 -1.35
CA GLU A 316 -29.06 7.86 -2.29
C GLU A 316 -29.76 8.98 -3.07
N ASP A 317 -29.82 10.19 -2.52
CA ASP A 317 -30.47 11.35 -3.16
C ASP A 317 -29.78 11.77 -4.46
N LEU A 318 -28.50 11.42 -4.61
CA LEU A 318 -27.76 11.70 -5.84
C LEU A 318 -27.90 10.61 -6.90
N ILE A 319 -28.50 9.46 -6.58
CA ILE A 319 -28.64 8.36 -7.55
C ILE A 319 -29.84 8.66 -8.44
N ALA A 320 -29.60 8.67 -9.76
CA ALA A 320 -30.69 8.78 -10.73
C ALA A 320 -31.70 7.65 -10.53
N GLN A 321 -32.96 8.00 -10.41
CA GLN A 321 -34.02 6.99 -10.43
C GLN A 321 -34.16 6.46 -11.85
N ASP A 322 -34.21 5.13 -11.98
CA ASP A 322 -34.50 4.50 -13.27
C ASP A 322 -35.84 5.06 -13.79
N GLU A 323 -35.77 5.73 -14.92
CA GLU A 323 -37.05 6.09 -15.61
C GLU A 323 -37.70 4.75 -16.01
N GLU A 324 -38.83 4.40 -15.39
CA GLU A 324 -39.63 3.27 -15.86
C GLU A 324 -39.87 3.43 -17.36
N PRO A 325 -39.57 2.41 -18.18
CA PRO A 325 -39.81 2.50 -19.60
C PRO A 325 -41.31 2.70 -19.84
N LYS A 326 -41.66 3.85 -20.46
CA LYS A 326 -43.01 4.20 -20.88
C LYS A 326 -43.46 3.30 -22.01
#